data_27cf563d7aa6ee8a9d6c45d40a2bfea0
#
_entry.id   27cf563d7aa6ee8a9d6c45d40a2bfea0
#
_cell.length_a   1.000
_cell.length_b   1.000
_cell.length_c   1.000
_cell.angle_alpha   90.00
_cell.angle_beta   90.00
_cell.angle_gamma   90.00
#
_symmetry.space_group_name_H-M   'P 1'
#
loop_
_entity.id
_entity.type
_entity.pdbx_description
1 polymer ?
#
loop_
_entity_poly.entity_id
_entity_poly.type
_entity_poly.pdbx_seq_one_letter_code
_entity_poly.pdbx_strand_id
1 'polypeptide(L)'
;MINMMYKLQKLEDEGKPIKASIVGAGQMGCGMAAQMTVMKGMDPVVVVDVVLENAKRAYLDSGYKEGEDFVEAETVEEANKLLAQGKFIVTKNNEIATKCDIIDCAVDATGVPEVGAKVAMDAINAGKHICMLNVETDVCIGHLLYKLANNAGVVYTGSAGDEPGAVVEMYDYAKGLGFDVKVVGKGKNNPLALDCTPETVAEIAKEKGASPKMICAFKDGTKTMVEMTAMANATGFVPDVTGAHGAESDVAHLNDVLSLKSEGRGGVLDN
;
A
#
# COMPACT_ATOMS: atom_id res chain seq x y z
N MET A 1 -15.95 0.30 5.04
CA MET A 1 -15.56 -0.90 5.86
C MET A 1 -16.60 -1.23 6.95
N ILE A 2 -17.86 -1.43 6.57
CA ILE A 2 -18.95 -1.70 7.52
C ILE A 2 -18.74 -3.09 8.15
N ASN A 3 -18.80 -3.17 9.49
CA ASN A 3 -18.69 -4.40 10.28
C ASN A 3 -17.35 -5.15 10.21
N MET A 4 -16.26 -4.56 9.70
CA MET A 4 -14.96 -5.24 9.62
C MET A 4 -14.46 -5.67 11.01
N MET A 5 -14.58 -4.81 12.01
CA MET A 5 -14.19 -5.14 13.39
C MET A 5 -14.87 -6.42 13.90
N TYR A 6 -16.19 -6.56 13.70
CA TYR A 6 -16.92 -7.75 14.14
C TYR A 6 -16.54 -9.01 13.37
N LYS A 7 -16.22 -8.87 12.07
CA LYS A 7 -15.76 -10.00 11.26
C LYS A 7 -14.39 -10.50 11.72
N LEU A 8 -13.48 -9.59 11.96
CA LEU A 8 -12.14 -9.93 12.47
C LEU A 8 -12.22 -10.52 13.89
N GLN A 9 -13.03 -9.94 14.79
CA GLN A 9 -13.25 -10.51 16.11
C GLN A 9 -13.81 -11.94 16.04
N LYS A 10 -14.73 -12.21 15.12
CA LYS A 10 -15.25 -13.57 14.92
C LYS A 10 -14.16 -14.54 14.48
N LEU A 11 -13.28 -14.13 13.57
CA LEU A 11 -12.13 -14.97 13.17
C LEU A 11 -11.18 -15.25 14.34
N GLU A 12 -10.94 -14.27 15.20
CA GLU A 12 -10.17 -14.45 16.44
C GLU A 12 -10.82 -15.48 17.36
N ASP A 13 -12.13 -15.31 17.63
CA ASP A 13 -12.91 -16.20 18.51
C ASP A 13 -12.97 -17.64 17.99
N GLU A 14 -12.93 -17.82 16.67
CA GLU A 14 -12.88 -19.13 16.01
C GLU A 14 -11.46 -19.73 15.94
N GLY A 15 -10.44 -19.00 16.38
CA GLY A 15 -9.02 -19.41 16.27
C GLY A 15 -8.53 -19.48 14.82
N LYS A 16 -9.10 -18.66 13.93
CA LYS A 16 -8.78 -18.61 12.49
C LYS A 16 -8.43 -17.19 12.03
N PRO A 17 -7.48 -16.51 12.68
CA PRO A 17 -7.05 -15.20 12.22
C PRO A 17 -6.46 -15.28 10.81
N ILE A 18 -6.63 -14.22 10.03
CA ILE A 18 -6.01 -14.06 8.72
C ILE A 18 -4.49 -14.04 8.91
N LYS A 19 -3.78 -14.92 8.22
CA LYS A 19 -2.31 -15.01 8.27
C LYS A 19 -1.73 -14.16 7.14
N ALA A 20 -1.14 -13.03 7.51
CA ALA A 20 -0.54 -12.10 6.56
C ALA A 20 0.98 -12.26 6.52
N SER A 21 1.56 -12.08 5.33
CA SER A 21 2.98 -11.85 5.14
C SER A 21 3.22 -10.41 4.68
N ILE A 22 4.34 -9.81 5.09
CA ILE A 22 4.71 -8.43 4.73
C ILE A 22 6.08 -8.48 4.06
N VAL A 23 6.15 -8.00 2.83
CA VAL A 23 7.39 -7.86 2.06
C VAL A 23 7.80 -6.38 2.02
N GLY A 24 8.98 -6.10 2.58
CA GLY A 24 9.47 -4.75 2.82
C GLY A 24 9.21 -4.29 4.25
N ALA A 25 10.23 -4.31 5.10
CA ALA A 25 10.21 -3.85 6.48
C ALA A 25 10.82 -2.44 6.64
N GLY A 26 10.47 -1.55 5.74
CA GLY A 26 10.69 -0.11 5.89
C GLY A 26 9.75 0.50 6.91
N GLN A 27 9.67 1.83 6.98
CA GLN A 27 8.80 2.54 7.91
C GLN A 27 7.34 2.04 7.85
N MET A 28 6.79 1.90 6.64
CA MET A 28 5.41 1.47 6.45
C MET A 28 5.20 -0.01 6.79
N GLY A 29 6.08 -0.89 6.33
CA GLY A 29 5.97 -2.33 6.61
C GLY A 29 6.13 -2.66 8.09
N CYS A 30 7.07 -2.03 8.79
CA CYS A 30 7.20 -2.15 10.25
C CYS A 30 5.95 -1.64 10.98
N GLY A 31 5.43 -0.47 10.59
CA GLY A 31 4.21 0.09 11.18
C GLY A 31 3.00 -0.83 10.97
N MET A 32 2.88 -1.42 9.78
CA MET A 32 1.82 -2.37 9.46
C MET A 32 1.95 -3.66 10.27
N ALA A 33 3.16 -4.22 10.39
CA ALA A 33 3.42 -5.39 11.23
C ALA A 33 3.03 -5.10 12.68
N ALA A 34 3.50 -3.99 13.25
CA ALA A 34 3.18 -3.58 14.61
C ALA A 34 1.66 -3.39 14.81
N GLN A 35 0.96 -2.80 13.85
CA GLN A 35 -0.49 -2.64 13.94
C GLN A 35 -1.22 -3.99 13.90
N MET A 36 -0.80 -4.90 13.02
CA MET A 36 -1.41 -6.24 12.91
C MET A 36 -1.24 -7.07 14.19
N THR A 37 -0.12 -6.93 14.94
CA THR A 37 0.09 -7.66 16.18
C THR A 37 -0.89 -7.28 17.31
N VAL A 38 -1.52 -6.11 17.23
CA VAL A 38 -2.54 -5.66 18.21
C VAL A 38 -3.97 -5.78 17.66
N MET A 39 -4.14 -6.05 16.37
CA MET A 39 -5.46 -6.29 15.77
C MET A 39 -5.98 -7.68 16.15
N LYS A 40 -7.30 -7.79 16.28
CA LYS A 40 -7.95 -9.08 16.40
C LYS A 40 -8.20 -9.72 15.05
N GLY A 41 -8.03 -11.02 14.96
CA GLY A 41 -8.34 -11.80 13.78
C GLY A 41 -7.39 -11.60 12.59
N MET A 42 -6.17 -11.07 12.85
CA MET A 42 -5.12 -10.90 11.84
C MET A 42 -3.73 -11.02 12.48
N ASP A 43 -2.89 -11.87 11.92
CA ASP A 43 -1.52 -12.11 12.39
C ASP A 43 -0.50 -11.83 11.27
N PRO A 44 0.50 -10.99 11.49
CA PRO A 44 1.63 -10.80 10.57
C PRO A 44 2.65 -11.93 10.78
N VAL A 45 2.42 -13.10 10.18
CA VAL A 45 3.20 -14.33 10.47
C VAL A 45 4.57 -14.38 9.80
N VAL A 46 4.78 -13.62 8.72
CA VAL A 46 6.07 -13.53 8.00
C VAL A 46 6.39 -12.08 7.70
N VAL A 47 7.62 -11.65 8.01
CA VAL A 47 8.16 -10.35 7.58
C VAL A 47 9.44 -10.58 6.78
N VAL A 48 9.49 -9.99 5.59
CA VAL A 48 10.60 -10.11 4.63
C VAL A 48 11.26 -8.77 4.41
N ASP A 49 12.58 -8.71 4.47
CA ASP A 49 13.35 -7.55 4.03
C ASP A 49 14.74 -7.99 3.55
N VAL A 50 15.30 -7.29 2.55
CA VAL A 50 16.67 -7.54 2.07
C VAL A 50 17.72 -7.29 3.16
N VAL A 51 17.40 -6.43 4.12
CA VAL A 51 18.17 -6.22 5.34
C VAL A 51 17.45 -6.92 6.48
N LEU A 52 17.91 -8.09 6.86
CA LEU A 52 17.25 -8.95 7.86
C LEU A 52 16.94 -8.22 9.18
N GLU A 53 17.83 -7.33 9.61
CA GLU A 53 17.63 -6.54 10.83
C GLU A 53 16.39 -5.64 10.77
N ASN A 54 15.98 -5.18 9.59
CA ASN A 54 14.73 -4.46 9.42
C ASN A 54 13.52 -5.37 9.69
N ALA A 55 13.54 -6.60 9.15
CA ALA A 55 12.49 -7.58 9.40
C ALA A 55 12.41 -7.96 10.88
N LYS A 56 13.56 -8.17 11.55
CA LYS A 56 13.61 -8.42 13.02
C LYS A 56 13.03 -7.26 13.82
N ARG A 57 13.40 -6.02 13.45
CA ARG A 57 12.92 -4.82 14.12
C ARG A 57 11.40 -4.71 14.11
N ALA A 58 10.74 -5.12 13.02
CA ALA A 58 9.28 -5.09 12.93
C ALA A 58 8.59 -5.86 14.07
N TYR A 59 9.17 -6.97 14.50
CA TYR A 59 8.66 -7.74 15.64
C TYR A 59 9.20 -7.25 16.99
N LEU A 60 10.50 -6.90 17.07
CA LEU A 60 11.10 -6.40 18.30
C LEU A 60 10.42 -5.12 18.80
N ASP A 61 10.12 -4.17 17.89
CA ASP A 61 9.41 -2.94 18.22
C ASP A 61 7.95 -3.20 18.66
N SER A 62 7.40 -4.36 18.31
CA SER A 62 6.08 -4.84 18.75
C SER A 62 6.12 -5.65 20.05
N GLY A 63 7.29 -5.78 20.66
CA GLY A 63 7.47 -6.48 21.94
C GLY A 63 7.70 -7.99 21.85
N TYR A 64 7.84 -8.54 20.65
CA TYR A 64 8.18 -9.96 20.44
C TYR A 64 9.67 -10.23 20.66
N LYS A 65 10.00 -11.45 21.03
CA LYS A 65 11.37 -11.87 21.36
C LYS A 65 11.94 -12.83 20.31
N GLU A 66 13.13 -12.54 19.83
CA GLU A 66 13.85 -13.42 18.92
C GLU A 66 14.15 -14.78 19.58
N GLY A 67 13.95 -15.86 18.84
CA GLY A 67 14.12 -17.24 19.30
C GLY A 67 12.91 -17.77 20.11
N GLU A 68 12.14 -16.91 20.76
CA GLU A 68 10.95 -17.29 21.54
C GLU A 68 9.68 -17.14 20.69
N ASP A 69 9.40 -15.95 20.15
CA ASP A 69 8.17 -15.66 19.40
C ASP A 69 8.40 -15.71 17.90
N PHE A 70 9.56 -15.26 17.43
CA PHE A 70 9.93 -15.30 16.02
C PHE A 70 11.35 -15.83 15.80
N VAL A 71 11.58 -16.38 14.61
CA VAL A 71 12.85 -16.98 14.20
C VAL A 71 13.14 -16.69 12.72
N GLU A 72 14.40 -16.83 12.32
CA GLU A 72 14.80 -16.75 10.94
C GLU A 72 14.54 -18.09 10.22
N ALA A 73 14.13 -18.03 8.94
CA ALA A 73 14.06 -19.17 8.05
C ALA A 73 14.56 -18.79 6.66
N GLU A 74 15.25 -19.70 6.01
CA GLU A 74 15.83 -19.51 4.66
C GLU A 74 15.04 -20.20 3.55
N THR A 75 14.30 -21.25 3.88
CA THR A 75 13.53 -22.05 2.92
C THR A 75 12.04 -22.12 3.27
N VAL A 76 11.21 -22.38 2.27
CA VAL A 76 9.74 -22.53 2.45
C VAL A 76 9.43 -23.74 3.34
N GLU A 77 10.17 -24.85 3.19
CA GLU A 77 9.98 -26.05 4.00
C GLU A 77 10.29 -25.82 5.47
N GLU A 78 11.38 -25.10 5.77
CA GLU A 78 11.75 -24.72 7.12
C GLU A 78 10.69 -23.76 7.71
N ALA A 79 10.32 -22.73 6.98
CA ALA A 79 9.31 -21.77 7.38
C ALA A 79 7.96 -22.45 7.71
N ASN A 80 7.49 -23.35 6.85
CA ASN A 80 6.25 -24.10 7.11
C ASN A 80 6.30 -24.90 8.41
N LYS A 81 7.45 -25.55 8.71
CA LYS A 81 7.62 -26.30 9.98
C LYS A 81 7.59 -25.38 11.20
N LEU A 82 8.22 -24.21 11.12
CA LEU A 82 8.30 -23.25 12.23
C LEU A 82 6.94 -22.54 12.43
N LEU A 83 6.29 -22.16 11.36
CA LEU A 83 4.92 -21.59 11.38
C LEU A 83 3.91 -22.56 12.01
N ALA A 84 4.02 -23.86 11.71
CA ALA A 84 3.17 -24.89 12.33
C ALA A 84 3.41 -25.05 13.84
N GLN A 85 4.57 -24.60 14.35
CA GLN A 85 4.88 -24.54 15.79
C GLN A 85 4.43 -23.21 16.43
N GLY A 86 3.78 -22.33 15.67
CA GLY A 86 3.35 -21.02 16.15
C GLY A 86 4.43 -19.95 16.18
N LYS A 87 5.59 -20.18 15.55
CA LYS A 87 6.65 -19.18 15.42
C LYS A 87 6.36 -18.24 14.27
N PHE A 88 6.61 -16.96 14.45
CA PHE A 88 6.64 -15.99 13.35
C PHE A 88 7.99 -16.05 12.62
N ILE A 89 8.03 -15.64 11.38
CA ILE A 89 9.22 -15.79 10.53
C ILE A 89 9.75 -14.43 10.09
N VAL A 90 11.06 -14.26 10.20
CA VAL A 90 11.81 -13.21 9.51
C VAL A 90 12.72 -13.81 8.47
N THR A 91 12.84 -13.17 7.30
CA THR A 91 13.60 -13.74 6.20
C THR A 91 14.02 -12.69 5.17
N LYS A 92 14.99 -13.04 4.31
CA LYS A 92 15.32 -12.31 3.09
C LYS A 92 14.67 -12.90 1.85
N ASN A 93 14.03 -14.04 1.98
CA ASN A 93 13.50 -14.82 0.86
C ASN A 93 12.01 -14.50 0.61
N ASN A 94 11.71 -13.76 -0.46
CA ASN A 94 10.33 -13.40 -0.83
C ASN A 94 9.45 -14.64 -1.11
N GLU A 95 10.01 -15.79 -1.49
CA GLU A 95 9.21 -17.00 -1.73
C GLU A 95 8.51 -17.50 -0.47
N ILE A 96 9.10 -17.28 0.70
CA ILE A 96 8.47 -17.64 1.98
C ILE A 96 7.18 -16.86 2.19
N ALA A 97 7.19 -15.55 1.83
CA ALA A 97 6.00 -14.70 1.97
C ALA A 97 4.83 -15.09 1.06
N THR A 98 5.10 -15.79 -0.05
CA THR A 98 4.08 -16.09 -1.05
C THR A 98 3.75 -17.57 -1.15
N LYS A 99 4.66 -18.47 -0.73
CA LYS A 99 4.51 -19.91 -0.94
C LYS A 99 4.25 -20.72 0.33
N CYS A 100 4.40 -20.15 1.54
CA CYS A 100 4.05 -20.89 2.76
C CYS A 100 2.57 -21.22 2.83
N ASP A 101 2.26 -22.42 3.29
CA ASP A 101 0.92 -23.01 3.21
C ASP A 101 -0.14 -22.19 3.98
N ILE A 102 0.22 -21.73 5.19
CA ILE A 102 -0.74 -21.05 6.09
C ILE A 102 -1.01 -19.58 5.73
N ILE A 103 -0.26 -18.99 4.80
CA ILE A 103 -0.45 -17.59 4.44
C ILE A 103 -1.72 -17.43 3.61
N ASP A 104 -2.59 -16.52 4.03
CA ASP A 104 -3.80 -16.15 3.31
C ASP A 104 -3.56 -14.96 2.36
N CYS A 105 -2.80 -13.97 2.84
CA CYS A 105 -2.58 -12.71 2.14
C CYS A 105 -1.12 -12.26 2.24
N ALA A 106 -0.54 -11.87 1.11
CA ALA A 106 0.73 -11.15 1.08
C ALA A 106 0.48 -9.63 0.98
N VAL A 107 1.36 -8.84 1.58
CA VAL A 107 1.37 -7.39 1.46
C VAL A 107 2.72 -6.97 0.87
N ASP A 108 2.71 -6.23 -0.22
CA ASP A 108 3.92 -5.61 -0.75
C ASP A 108 4.05 -4.16 -0.28
N ALA A 109 5.05 -3.90 0.56
CA ALA A 109 5.40 -2.58 1.10
C ALA A 109 6.81 -2.14 0.70
N THR A 110 7.35 -2.66 -0.41
CA THR A 110 8.73 -2.41 -0.83
C THR A 110 8.94 -1.05 -1.51
N GLY A 111 7.93 -0.51 -2.18
CA GLY A 111 8.04 0.70 -3.00
C GLY A 111 9.00 0.56 -4.20
N VAL A 112 9.32 -0.68 -4.60
CA VAL A 112 10.19 -1.01 -5.75
C VAL A 112 9.35 -1.75 -6.79
N PRO A 113 9.07 -1.14 -7.96
CA PRO A 113 8.13 -1.69 -8.95
C PRO A 113 8.41 -3.11 -9.38
N GLU A 114 9.67 -3.43 -9.67
CA GLU A 114 10.08 -4.75 -10.14
C GLU A 114 9.91 -5.83 -9.05
N VAL A 115 10.18 -5.47 -7.80
CA VAL A 115 10.00 -6.38 -6.67
C VAL A 115 8.51 -6.63 -6.43
N GLY A 116 7.71 -5.57 -6.41
CA GLY A 116 6.25 -5.66 -6.24
C GLY A 116 5.59 -6.48 -7.34
N ALA A 117 6.01 -6.30 -8.60
CA ALA A 117 5.56 -7.09 -9.72
C ALA A 117 5.80 -8.58 -9.49
N LYS A 118 7.02 -8.94 -9.06
CA LYS A 118 7.37 -10.34 -8.77
C LYS A 118 6.58 -10.90 -7.59
N VAL A 119 6.51 -10.17 -6.49
CA VAL A 119 5.77 -10.59 -5.28
C VAL A 119 4.28 -10.82 -5.60
N ALA A 120 3.66 -9.89 -6.32
CA ALA A 120 2.26 -10.01 -6.71
C ALA A 120 2.03 -11.23 -7.63
N MET A 121 2.87 -11.43 -8.64
CA MET A 121 2.79 -12.61 -9.52
C MET A 121 2.99 -13.91 -8.76
N ASP A 122 3.97 -13.99 -7.86
CA ASP A 122 4.23 -15.18 -7.05
C ASP A 122 3.06 -15.49 -6.12
N ALA A 123 2.48 -14.47 -5.47
CA ALA A 123 1.30 -14.63 -4.62
C ALA A 123 0.08 -15.13 -5.42
N ILE A 124 -0.24 -14.51 -6.55
CA ILE A 124 -1.35 -14.89 -7.43
C ILE A 124 -1.18 -16.33 -7.91
N ASN A 125 0.02 -16.71 -8.38
CA ASN A 125 0.30 -18.06 -8.83
C ASN A 125 0.24 -19.10 -7.72
N ALA A 126 0.50 -18.71 -6.48
CA ALA A 126 0.37 -19.56 -5.29
C ALA A 126 -1.07 -19.59 -4.72
N GLY A 127 -2.03 -18.91 -5.36
CA GLY A 127 -3.41 -18.84 -4.89
C GLY A 127 -3.59 -17.99 -3.62
N LYS A 128 -2.69 -17.02 -3.36
CA LYS A 128 -2.74 -16.13 -2.21
C LYS A 128 -3.31 -14.77 -2.61
N HIS A 129 -4.06 -14.15 -1.67
CA HIS A 129 -4.48 -12.76 -1.82
C HIS A 129 -3.27 -11.83 -1.76
N ILE A 130 -3.35 -10.67 -2.41
CA ILE A 130 -2.28 -9.68 -2.43
C ILE A 130 -2.82 -8.26 -2.22
N CYS A 131 -2.22 -7.54 -1.26
CA CYS A 131 -2.47 -6.13 -1.01
C CYS A 131 -1.22 -5.33 -1.40
N MET A 132 -1.40 -4.35 -2.29
CA MET A 132 -0.33 -3.49 -2.80
C MET A 132 -0.31 -2.17 -2.04
N LEU A 133 0.62 -2.03 -1.09
CA LEU A 133 1.00 -0.72 -0.56
C LEU A 133 1.99 -0.02 -1.50
N ASN A 134 2.58 -0.77 -2.41
CA ASN A 134 3.47 -0.33 -3.48
C ASN A 134 2.64 0.20 -4.67
N VAL A 135 2.20 1.44 -4.57
CA VAL A 135 1.40 2.11 -5.60
C VAL A 135 2.19 2.25 -6.90
N GLU A 136 3.51 2.31 -6.83
CA GLU A 136 4.41 2.41 -7.98
C GLU A 136 4.32 1.18 -8.90
N THR A 137 4.16 -0.01 -8.33
CA THR A 137 3.87 -1.23 -9.11
C THR A 137 2.47 -1.18 -9.70
N ASP A 138 1.49 -0.79 -8.89
CA ASP A 138 0.08 -0.77 -9.29
C ASP A 138 -0.16 0.15 -10.49
N VAL A 139 0.36 1.36 -10.49
CA VAL A 139 0.19 2.29 -11.63
C VAL A 139 0.82 1.79 -12.92
N CYS A 140 1.87 0.97 -12.83
CA CYS A 140 2.57 0.43 -14.00
C CYS A 140 1.86 -0.78 -14.62
N ILE A 141 1.49 -1.78 -13.78
CA ILE A 141 0.99 -3.08 -14.25
C ILE A 141 -0.21 -3.60 -13.45
N GLY A 142 -0.79 -2.79 -12.54
CA GLY A 142 -1.89 -3.22 -11.67
C GLY A 142 -3.08 -3.78 -12.45
N HIS A 143 -3.42 -3.21 -13.60
CA HIS A 143 -4.49 -3.71 -14.45
C HIS A 143 -4.24 -5.17 -14.93
N LEU A 144 -3.00 -5.51 -15.28
CA LEU A 144 -2.63 -6.88 -15.62
C LEU A 144 -2.73 -7.80 -14.40
N LEU A 145 -2.15 -7.38 -13.27
CA LEU A 145 -2.15 -8.16 -12.03
C LEU A 145 -3.58 -8.41 -11.52
N TYR A 146 -4.46 -7.40 -11.60
CA TYR A 146 -5.86 -7.53 -11.26
C TYR A 146 -6.58 -8.59 -12.12
N LYS A 147 -6.35 -8.60 -13.45
CA LYS A 147 -6.90 -9.63 -14.33
C LYS A 147 -6.41 -11.02 -13.97
N LEU A 148 -5.11 -11.16 -13.70
CA LEU A 148 -4.53 -12.45 -13.33
C LEU A 148 -5.07 -12.95 -12.00
N ALA A 149 -5.22 -12.08 -11.00
CA ALA A 149 -5.80 -12.39 -9.71
C ALA A 149 -7.26 -12.85 -9.83
N ASN A 150 -8.08 -12.14 -10.61
CA ASN A 150 -9.46 -12.54 -10.88
C ASN A 150 -9.54 -13.92 -11.54
N ASN A 151 -8.67 -14.20 -12.50
CA ASN A 151 -8.61 -15.52 -13.15
C ASN A 151 -8.18 -16.63 -12.18
N ALA A 152 -7.32 -16.32 -11.22
CA ALA A 152 -6.88 -17.24 -10.17
C ALA A 152 -7.88 -17.35 -8.99
N GLY A 153 -8.93 -16.54 -8.97
CA GLY A 153 -9.92 -16.51 -7.88
C GLY A 153 -9.38 -15.91 -6.58
N VAL A 154 -8.36 -15.04 -6.64
CA VAL A 154 -7.78 -14.35 -5.48
C VAL A 154 -8.02 -12.84 -5.56
N VAL A 155 -7.90 -12.16 -4.43
CA VAL A 155 -8.04 -10.71 -4.33
C VAL A 155 -6.70 -10.05 -4.65
N TYR A 156 -6.73 -9.08 -5.56
CA TYR A 156 -5.68 -8.07 -5.75
C TYR A 156 -6.29 -6.72 -5.38
N THR A 157 -5.67 -5.99 -4.47
CA THR A 157 -6.17 -4.69 -4.02
C THR A 157 -5.03 -3.76 -3.62
N GLY A 158 -5.25 -2.45 -3.72
CA GLY A 158 -4.45 -1.46 -3.02
C GLY A 158 -4.76 -1.44 -1.52
N SER A 159 -4.00 -0.68 -0.77
CA SER A 159 -4.26 -0.45 0.66
C SER A 159 -5.47 0.49 0.82
N ALA A 160 -6.48 0.06 1.59
CA ALA A 160 -7.70 0.85 1.80
C ALA A 160 -7.46 2.15 2.60
N GLY A 161 -6.37 2.25 3.34
CA GLY A 161 -6.00 3.43 4.12
C GLY A 161 -5.11 4.43 3.37
N ASP A 162 -4.65 4.09 2.18
CA ASP A 162 -3.89 4.99 1.31
C ASP A 162 -4.83 5.84 0.46
N GLU A 163 -4.37 7.00 -0.02
CA GLU A 163 -5.21 7.97 -0.72
C GLU A 163 -5.95 7.39 -1.92
N PRO A 164 -5.32 6.61 -2.82
CA PRO A 164 -6.05 6.03 -3.95
C PRO A 164 -7.22 5.16 -3.51
N GLY A 165 -7.03 4.29 -2.52
CA GLY A 165 -8.07 3.42 -1.99
C GLY A 165 -9.21 4.21 -1.33
N ALA A 166 -8.89 5.21 -0.52
CA ALA A 166 -9.87 6.06 0.15
C ALA A 166 -10.70 6.88 -0.85
N VAL A 167 -10.07 7.42 -1.89
CA VAL A 167 -10.76 8.20 -2.93
C VAL A 167 -11.66 7.31 -3.78
N VAL A 168 -11.24 6.11 -4.13
CA VAL A 168 -12.07 5.16 -4.90
C VAL A 168 -13.29 4.73 -4.08
N GLU A 169 -13.16 4.53 -2.76
CA GLU A 169 -14.30 4.23 -1.88
C GLU A 169 -15.34 5.40 -1.88
N MET A 170 -14.85 6.64 -1.84
CA MET A 170 -15.71 7.83 -1.96
C MET A 170 -16.36 7.96 -3.35
N TYR A 171 -15.59 7.67 -4.39
CA TYR A 171 -16.09 7.66 -5.78
C TYR A 171 -17.21 6.64 -5.96
N ASP A 172 -17.01 5.41 -5.52
CA ASP A 172 -18.02 4.34 -5.62
C ASP A 172 -19.27 4.69 -4.83
N TYR A 173 -19.11 5.29 -3.65
CA TYR A 173 -20.24 5.76 -2.85
C TYR A 173 -21.05 6.84 -3.59
N ALA A 174 -20.38 7.85 -4.13
CA ALA A 174 -21.03 8.92 -4.88
C ALA A 174 -21.75 8.39 -6.13
N LYS A 175 -21.07 7.55 -6.91
CA LYS A 175 -21.65 6.92 -8.11
C LYS A 175 -22.83 6.02 -7.77
N GLY A 176 -22.73 5.26 -6.68
CA GLY A 176 -23.81 4.39 -6.18
C GLY A 176 -25.07 5.15 -5.78
N LEU A 177 -24.93 6.39 -5.33
CA LEU A 177 -26.06 7.31 -5.05
C LEU A 177 -26.60 8.01 -6.31
N GLY A 178 -26.01 7.79 -7.48
CA GLY A 178 -26.43 8.38 -8.74
C GLY A 178 -25.81 9.76 -9.04
N PHE A 179 -24.78 10.18 -8.26
CA PHE A 179 -24.07 11.41 -8.56
C PHE A 179 -23.21 11.27 -9.82
N ASP A 180 -23.15 12.33 -10.60
CA ASP A 180 -22.26 12.45 -11.74
C ASP A 180 -20.93 13.08 -11.26
N VAL A 181 -19.97 12.22 -10.90
CA VAL A 181 -18.65 12.65 -10.44
C VAL A 181 -17.90 13.28 -11.61
N LYS A 182 -17.46 14.52 -11.44
CA LYS A 182 -16.79 15.30 -12.48
C LYS A 182 -15.27 15.34 -12.29
N VAL A 183 -14.79 15.32 -11.07
CA VAL A 183 -13.37 15.44 -10.74
C VAL A 183 -13.02 14.46 -9.63
N VAL A 184 -11.87 13.82 -9.79
CA VAL A 184 -11.23 12.99 -8.78
C VAL A 184 -9.80 13.50 -8.60
N GLY A 185 -9.35 13.63 -7.37
CA GLY A 185 -7.99 14.12 -7.10
C GLY A 185 -7.64 14.16 -5.62
N LYS A 186 -6.43 14.60 -5.33
CA LYS A 186 -5.98 14.86 -3.96
C LYS A 186 -5.28 16.20 -3.84
N GLY A 187 -5.42 16.83 -2.69
CA GLY A 187 -4.67 18.03 -2.35
C GLY A 187 -3.25 17.69 -1.89
N LYS A 188 -2.33 18.64 -2.09
CA LYS A 188 -0.97 18.60 -1.55
C LYS A 188 -0.87 19.61 -0.40
N ASN A 189 -0.46 19.13 0.76
CA ASN A 189 -0.43 19.94 2.00
C ASN A 189 0.97 20.47 2.37
N ASN A 190 1.99 20.18 1.57
CA ASN A 190 3.35 20.67 1.76
C ASN A 190 3.81 21.48 0.52
N PRO A 191 4.71 22.46 0.68
CA PRO A 191 5.19 23.26 -0.45
C PRO A 191 5.78 22.40 -1.57
N LEU A 192 5.46 22.77 -2.80
CA LEU A 192 6.02 22.14 -4.00
C LEU A 192 7.43 22.65 -4.24
N ALA A 193 8.37 21.75 -4.47
CA ALA A 193 9.78 22.04 -4.78
C ALA A 193 10.19 21.16 -5.97
N LEU A 194 9.96 21.66 -7.18
CA LEU A 194 10.19 20.93 -8.43
C LEU A 194 11.69 20.65 -8.70
N ASP A 195 12.57 21.43 -8.11
CA ASP A 195 14.03 21.31 -8.17
C ASP A 195 14.61 20.37 -7.10
N CYS A 196 13.76 19.75 -6.31
CA CYS A 196 14.17 18.84 -5.25
C CYS A 196 14.87 17.61 -5.82
N THR A 197 16.01 17.25 -5.23
CA THR A 197 16.71 15.98 -5.51
C THR A 197 16.95 15.23 -4.20
N PRO A 198 17.23 13.91 -4.24
CA PRO A 198 17.55 13.16 -3.03
C PRO A 198 18.69 13.75 -2.22
N GLU A 199 19.68 14.35 -2.90
CA GLU A 199 20.84 15.00 -2.28
C GLU A 199 20.42 16.26 -1.51
N THR A 200 19.52 17.08 -2.06
CA THR A 200 19.08 18.33 -1.42
C THR A 200 18.24 18.10 -0.17
N VAL A 201 17.71 16.91 0.02
CA VAL A 201 16.87 16.53 1.17
C VAL A 201 17.52 15.49 2.09
N ALA A 202 18.78 15.14 1.86
CA ALA A 202 19.46 14.06 2.60
C ALA A 202 19.47 14.30 4.12
N GLU A 203 19.74 15.51 4.58
CA GLU A 203 19.73 15.87 6.01
C GLU A 203 18.32 15.73 6.62
N ILE A 204 17.29 16.24 5.95
CA ILE A 204 15.90 16.14 6.38
C ILE A 204 15.45 14.67 6.42
N ALA A 205 15.87 13.88 5.44
CA ALA A 205 15.56 12.46 5.39
C ALA A 205 16.20 11.70 6.56
N LYS A 206 17.45 12.02 6.89
CA LYS A 206 18.15 11.44 8.03
C LYS A 206 17.48 11.79 9.35
N GLU A 207 17.10 13.05 9.57
CA GLU A 207 16.40 13.51 10.76
C GLU A 207 15.05 12.77 10.95
N LYS A 208 14.34 12.50 9.84
CA LYS A 208 13.04 11.80 9.83
C LYS A 208 13.16 10.29 9.80
N GLY A 209 14.35 9.71 9.73
CA GLY A 209 14.54 8.28 9.55
C GLY A 209 13.93 7.72 8.25
N ALA A 210 13.83 8.56 7.22
CA ALA A 210 13.17 8.22 5.95
C ALA A 210 14.16 8.18 4.78
N SER A 211 13.75 7.53 3.68
CA SER A 211 14.57 7.53 2.45
C SER A 211 14.61 8.92 1.81
N PRO A 212 15.81 9.42 1.41
CA PRO A 212 15.92 10.69 0.67
C PRO A 212 15.08 10.70 -0.62
N LYS A 213 15.00 9.58 -1.33
CA LYS A 213 14.15 9.42 -2.53
C LYS A 213 12.67 9.66 -2.21
N MET A 214 12.19 9.11 -1.10
CA MET A 214 10.80 9.28 -0.67
C MET A 214 10.50 10.73 -0.26
N ILE A 215 11.37 11.36 0.53
CA ILE A 215 11.20 12.76 0.93
C ILE A 215 11.22 13.68 -0.30
N CYS A 216 12.08 13.41 -1.27
CA CYS A 216 12.12 14.12 -2.55
C CYS A 216 10.78 13.97 -3.27
N ALA A 217 10.27 12.73 -3.47
CA ALA A 217 9.02 12.47 -4.16
C ALA A 217 7.80 13.13 -3.50
N PHE A 218 7.81 13.33 -2.18
CA PHE A 218 6.80 14.11 -1.50
C PHE A 218 6.91 15.61 -1.79
N LYS A 219 8.12 16.14 -1.98
CA LYS A 219 8.35 17.57 -2.22
C LYS A 219 8.16 17.96 -3.69
N ASP A 220 8.65 17.17 -4.62
CA ASP A 220 8.58 17.48 -6.06
C ASP A 220 7.22 17.15 -6.69
N GLY A 221 6.31 16.49 -5.95
CA GLY A 221 4.99 16.11 -6.42
C GLY A 221 4.92 14.75 -7.13
N THR A 222 6.05 14.05 -7.33
CA THR A 222 6.07 12.73 -8.01
C THR A 222 5.13 11.74 -7.31
N LYS A 223 5.16 11.66 -5.97
CA LYS A 223 4.28 10.76 -5.22
C LYS A 223 2.80 11.09 -5.45
N THR A 224 2.44 12.37 -5.42
CA THR A 224 1.06 12.81 -5.72
C THR A 224 0.63 12.40 -7.13
N MET A 225 1.50 12.55 -8.14
CA MET A 225 1.20 12.14 -9.52
C MET A 225 1.03 10.63 -9.67
N VAL A 226 1.84 9.82 -8.97
CA VAL A 226 1.68 8.36 -8.92
C VAL A 226 0.31 7.99 -8.35
N GLU A 227 -0.08 8.57 -7.23
CA GLU A 227 -1.37 8.30 -6.60
C GLU A 227 -2.56 8.76 -7.46
N MET A 228 -2.47 9.91 -8.11
CA MET A 228 -3.49 10.37 -9.06
C MET A 228 -3.60 9.45 -10.29
N THR A 229 -2.50 8.88 -10.75
CA THR A 229 -2.51 7.87 -11.82
C THR A 229 -3.22 6.59 -11.37
N ALA A 230 -3.00 6.15 -10.13
CA ALA A 230 -3.74 5.01 -9.57
C ALA A 230 -5.25 5.28 -9.52
N MET A 231 -5.66 6.48 -9.10
CA MET A 231 -7.07 6.89 -9.10
C MET A 231 -7.65 6.92 -10.53
N ALA A 232 -6.92 7.45 -11.50
CA ALA A 232 -7.34 7.47 -12.90
C ALA A 232 -7.53 6.05 -13.45
N ASN A 233 -6.58 5.14 -13.19
CA ASN A 233 -6.68 3.74 -13.59
C ASN A 233 -7.89 3.04 -12.97
N ALA A 234 -8.23 3.34 -11.72
CA ALA A 234 -9.34 2.71 -11.00
C ALA A 234 -10.71 3.26 -11.40
N THR A 235 -10.81 4.54 -11.75
CA THR A 235 -12.08 5.23 -12.01
C THR A 235 -12.41 5.39 -13.50
N GLY A 236 -11.43 5.23 -14.38
CA GLY A 236 -11.54 5.47 -15.82
C GLY A 236 -11.44 6.96 -16.20
N PHE A 237 -11.17 7.84 -15.25
CA PHE A 237 -10.84 9.22 -15.57
C PHE A 237 -9.46 9.34 -16.23
N VAL A 238 -9.23 10.46 -16.90
CA VAL A 238 -7.93 10.80 -17.47
C VAL A 238 -7.37 12.04 -16.78
N PRO A 239 -6.05 12.17 -16.63
CA PRO A 239 -5.45 13.40 -16.15
C PRO A 239 -5.79 14.57 -17.07
N ASP A 240 -6.21 15.70 -16.52
CA ASP A 240 -6.56 16.89 -17.29
C ASP A 240 -5.33 17.53 -17.96
N VAL A 241 -4.19 17.49 -17.29
CA VAL A 241 -2.90 17.98 -17.79
C VAL A 241 -1.78 17.02 -17.45
N THR A 242 -0.66 17.06 -18.20
CA THR A 242 0.56 16.34 -17.83
C THR A 242 1.10 16.89 -16.50
N GLY A 243 1.33 16.01 -15.55
CA GLY A 243 1.61 16.37 -14.16
C GLY A 243 0.32 16.57 -13.37
N ALA A 244 0.13 17.74 -12.80
CA ALA A 244 -1.07 18.08 -12.05
C ALA A 244 -1.29 19.59 -12.02
N HIS A 245 -2.54 20.02 -11.83
CA HIS A 245 -2.81 21.41 -11.49
C HIS A 245 -2.30 21.72 -10.08
N GLY A 246 -1.61 22.86 -9.93
CA GLY A 246 -1.11 23.35 -8.64
C GLY A 246 -1.97 24.49 -8.08
N ALA A 247 -3.25 24.52 -8.40
CA ALA A 247 -4.15 25.58 -7.98
C ALA A 247 -4.34 25.56 -6.45
N GLU A 248 -4.18 26.72 -5.83
CA GLU A 248 -4.47 26.91 -4.41
C GLU A 248 -5.97 27.07 -4.21
N SER A 249 -6.54 26.36 -3.26
CA SER A 249 -7.95 26.42 -2.90
C SER A 249 -8.20 25.93 -1.49
N ASP A 250 -9.34 26.28 -0.95
CA ASP A 250 -9.96 25.65 0.23
C ASP A 250 -11.18 24.83 -0.16
N VAL A 251 -11.70 24.05 0.77
CA VAL A 251 -12.86 23.16 0.54
C VAL A 251 -14.10 23.91 0.07
N ALA A 252 -14.30 25.14 0.51
CA ALA A 252 -15.50 25.92 0.17
C ALA A 252 -15.47 26.41 -1.30
N HIS A 253 -14.28 26.57 -1.87
CA HIS A 253 -14.09 27.12 -3.22
C HIS A 253 -13.61 26.08 -4.24
N LEU A 254 -13.52 24.80 -3.86
CA LEU A 254 -13.06 23.73 -4.76
C LEU A 254 -13.90 23.64 -6.05
N ASN A 255 -15.21 23.82 -5.97
CA ASN A 255 -16.11 23.75 -7.10
C ASN A 255 -15.86 24.85 -8.14
N ASP A 256 -15.38 26.02 -7.72
CA ASP A 256 -15.05 27.12 -8.64
C ASP A 256 -13.68 26.90 -9.26
N VAL A 257 -12.67 26.55 -8.43
CA VAL A 257 -11.30 26.29 -8.89
C VAL A 257 -11.23 25.06 -9.81
N LEU A 258 -11.96 23.99 -9.47
CA LEU A 258 -12.03 22.76 -10.26
C LEU A 258 -13.21 22.75 -11.24
N SER A 259 -13.60 23.91 -11.77
CA SER A 259 -14.54 24.04 -12.89
C SER A 259 -13.80 24.15 -14.22
N LEU A 260 -14.55 23.94 -15.31
CA LEU A 260 -13.99 24.12 -16.66
C LEU A 260 -13.67 25.60 -16.91
N LYS A 261 -12.55 25.88 -17.57
CA LYS A 261 -12.20 27.23 -18.07
C LYS A 261 -13.32 27.82 -18.92
N SER A 262 -13.99 26.98 -19.70
CA SER A 262 -15.12 27.37 -20.55
C SER A 262 -16.37 27.87 -19.79
N GLU A 263 -16.50 27.55 -18.49
CA GLU A 263 -17.61 28.00 -17.66
C GLU A 263 -17.47 29.46 -17.18
N GLY A 264 -16.28 30.05 -17.32
CA GLY A 264 -16.02 31.45 -16.97
C GLY A 264 -16.05 31.77 -15.47
N ARG A 265 -15.94 30.74 -14.59
CA ARG A 265 -15.91 30.87 -13.13
C ARG A 265 -14.49 30.99 -12.56
N GLY A 266 -13.50 31.02 -13.43
CA GLY A 266 -12.08 31.05 -13.02
C GLY A 266 -11.48 29.66 -12.79
N GLY A 267 -12.13 28.62 -13.28
CA GLY A 267 -11.66 27.24 -13.17
C GLY A 267 -10.39 26.94 -13.93
N VAL A 268 -9.68 25.88 -13.52
CA VAL A 268 -8.39 25.48 -14.07
C VAL A 268 -8.48 24.31 -15.05
N LEU A 269 -9.61 23.62 -15.13
CA LEU A 269 -9.76 22.41 -15.92
C LEU A 269 -9.98 22.72 -17.42
N ASP A 270 -9.37 21.94 -18.28
CA ASP A 270 -9.52 22.01 -19.73
C ASP A 270 -10.60 21.04 -20.25
N ASN A 271 -10.81 19.89 -19.56
CA ASN A 271 -11.75 18.82 -19.92
C ASN A 271 -12.63 18.40 -18.76
#